data_12d32d84f1af6e102118fb32df466cd9
#
_entry.id   12d32d84f1af6e102118fb32df466cd9
#
_cell.length_a   1.000
_cell.length_b   1.000
_cell.length_c   1.000
_cell.angle_alpha   90.00
_cell.angle_beta   90.00
_cell.angle_gamma   90.00
#
_symmetry.space_group_name_H-M   'P 1'
#
loop_
_entity.id
_entity.type
_entity.pdbx_description
1 polymer ?
#
loop_
_entity_poly.entity_id
_entity_poly.type
_entity_poly.pdbx_seq_one_letter_code
_entity_poly.pdbx_strand_id
1 'polypeptide(L)'
;MDFLCKLKDYGVESSLLHKAFVGIDYKVMNSDGLEVSGGERSEFIFIQRIQDAQLYDILLIDEPESSFDNVFLSDQINGFIKNMASVMPVIVSTHNSTIGKSIKPNYVIYAEKKIENGERVFRLYSGYPDAKKLVTVNGDEIDNFDVTITSLEAGEKIYKERSGMYEELKNRK
;
A
#
# COMPACT_ATOMS: atom_id res chain seq x y z
N MET A 1 -36.52 9.10 34.07
CA MET A 1 -36.17 7.84 34.81
C MET A 1 -36.52 6.58 34.02
N ASP A 2 -37.51 6.60 33.17
CA ASP A 2 -38.06 5.44 32.43
C ASP A 2 -37.10 4.90 31.34
N PHE A 3 -36.34 5.76 30.61
CA PHE A 3 -35.50 5.35 29.50
C PHE A 3 -34.25 4.52 29.93
N LEU A 4 -33.62 4.94 31.03
CA LEU A 4 -32.44 4.22 31.57
C LEU A 4 -32.83 2.84 32.13
N CYS A 5 -34.03 2.73 32.75
CA CYS A 5 -34.55 1.46 33.20
C CYS A 5 -34.80 0.51 32.03
N LYS A 6 -35.44 1.01 30.96
CA LYS A 6 -35.66 0.21 29.76
C LYS A 6 -34.38 -0.28 29.11
N LEU A 7 -33.32 0.53 29.02
CA LEU A 7 -32.01 0.10 28.50
C LEU A 7 -31.41 -1.05 29.32
N LYS A 8 -31.56 -1.01 30.64
CA LYS A 8 -31.11 -2.11 31.51
C LYS A 8 -31.99 -3.36 31.31
N ASP A 9 -33.26 -3.21 31.14
CA ASP A 9 -34.19 -4.33 30.87
C ASP A 9 -33.89 -5.03 29.54
N TYR A 10 -33.37 -4.29 28.55
CA TYR A 10 -32.83 -4.82 27.29
C TYR A 10 -31.43 -5.41 27.39
N GLY A 11 -30.86 -5.53 28.60
CA GLY A 11 -29.57 -6.16 28.82
C GLY A 11 -28.34 -5.25 28.55
N VAL A 12 -28.52 -3.92 28.43
CA VAL A 12 -27.42 -3.00 28.29
C VAL A 12 -26.73 -2.85 29.66
N GLU A 13 -25.43 -3.25 29.70
CA GLU A 13 -24.63 -3.11 30.91
C GLU A 13 -24.50 -1.64 31.34
N SER A 14 -24.50 -1.41 32.65
CA SER A 14 -24.38 -0.07 33.22
C SER A 14 -23.11 0.65 32.82
N SER A 15 -22.02 -0.08 32.58
CA SER A 15 -20.74 0.39 32.06
C SER A 15 -20.82 0.96 30.64
N LEU A 16 -21.81 0.55 29.84
CA LEU A 16 -22.01 0.95 28.47
C LEU A 16 -23.08 2.04 28.28
N LEU A 17 -23.82 2.38 29.35
CA LEU A 17 -24.93 3.38 29.27
C LEU A 17 -24.43 4.76 28.79
N HIS A 18 -23.19 5.13 29.11
CA HIS A 18 -22.62 6.40 28.65
C HIS A 18 -22.54 6.50 27.12
N LYS A 19 -22.37 5.38 26.40
CA LYS A 19 -22.31 5.34 24.93
C LYS A 19 -23.62 5.73 24.25
N ALA A 20 -24.73 5.64 24.96
CA ALA A 20 -26.03 6.08 24.45
C ALA A 20 -26.21 7.61 24.50
N PHE A 21 -25.40 8.32 25.29
CA PHE A 21 -25.54 9.75 25.55
C PHE A 21 -24.31 10.58 25.19
N VAL A 22 -23.14 9.95 25.06
CA VAL A 22 -21.86 10.62 24.81
C VAL A 22 -21.23 9.98 23.58
N GLY A 23 -21.13 10.74 22.50
CA GLY A 23 -20.25 10.43 21.38
C GLY A 23 -18.83 10.93 21.71
N ILE A 24 -17.84 10.03 21.65
CA ILE A 24 -16.42 10.43 21.74
C ILE A 24 -15.88 10.43 20.32
N ASP A 25 -15.48 11.60 19.86
CA ASP A 25 -14.78 11.77 18.59
C ASP A 25 -13.31 12.03 18.84
N TYR A 26 -12.44 11.23 18.21
CA TYR A 26 -10.99 11.39 18.31
C TYR A 26 -10.48 12.09 17.07
N LYS A 27 -9.87 13.26 17.27
CA LYS A 27 -9.26 14.05 16.21
C LYS A 27 -7.74 14.05 16.38
N VAL A 28 -7.02 13.81 15.29
CA VAL A 28 -5.59 13.99 15.24
C VAL A 28 -5.35 15.46 14.89
N MET A 29 -4.59 16.14 15.75
CA MET A 29 -4.26 17.56 15.61
C MET A 29 -2.77 17.69 15.35
N ASN A 30 -2.37 18.70 14.57
CA ASN A 30 -0.96 19.06 14.40
C ASN A 30 -0.44 19.88 15.61
N SER A 31 0.85 20.26 15.57
CA SER A 31 1.48 21.05 16.62
C SER A 31 0.82 22.42 16.85
N ASP A 32 0.12 22.95 15.85
CA ASP A 32 -0.56 24.23 15.89
C ASP A 32 -2.01 24.12 16.41
N GLY A 33 -2.45 22.92 16.76
CA GLY A 33 -3.80 22.65 17.24
C GLY A 33 -4.87 22.66 16.13
N LEU A 34 -4.48 22.48 14.87
CA LEU A 34 -5.38 22.35 13.73
C LEU A 34 -5.61 20.87 13.40
N GLU A 35 -6.81 20.56 12.92
CA GLU A 35 -7.12 19.20 12.46
C GLU A 35 -6.29 18.87 11.22
N VAL A 36 -5.59 17.73 11.27
CA VAL A 36 -4.75 17.25 10.18
C VAL A 36 -5.57 16.81 8.97
N SER A 37 -4.99 16.90 7.78
CA SER A 37 -5.57 16.34 6.54
C SER A 37 -5.72 14.82 6.62
N GLY A 38 -6.49 14.25 5.69
CA GLY A 38 -6.65 12.79 5.59
C GLY A 38 -5.31 12.08 5.35
N GLY A 39 -4.42 12.65 4.53
CA GLY A 39 -3.07 12.13 4.29
C GLY A 39 -2.21 12.12 5.56
N GLU A 40 -2.06 13.27 6.23
CA GLU A 40 -1.31 13.37 7.49
C GLU A 40 -1.85 12.43 8.59
N ARG A 41 -3.17 12.23 8.64
CA ARG A 41 -3.78 11.27 9.55
C ARG A 41 -3.37 9.84 9.21
N SER A 42 -3.33 9.48 7.93
CA SER A 42 -2.90 8.16 7.47
C SER A 42 -1.42 7.92 7.80
N GLU A 43 -0.56 8.93 7.59
CA GLU A 43 0.85 8.90 7.96
C GLU A 43 1.04 8.66 9.46
N PHE A 44 0.32 9.40 10.30
CA PHE A 44 0.36 9.24 11.75
C PHE A 44 -0.05 7.82 12.17
N ILE A 45 -1.15 7.29 11.64
CA ILE A 45 -1.62 5.93 11.93
C ILE A 45 -0.60 4.89 11.46
N PHE A 46 0.02 5.11 10.29
CA PHE A 46 1.06 4.22 9.78
C PHE A 46 2.28 4.19 10.70
N ILE A 47 2.80 5.34 11.12
CA ILE A 47 3.93 5.45 12.05
C ILE A 47 3.64 4.73 13.37
N GLN A 48 2.42 4.86 13.89
CA GLN A 48 2.03 4.14 15.11
C GLN A 48 2.02 2.62 14.92
N ARG A 49 1.48 2.13 13.81
CA ARG A 49 1.43 0.68 13.51
C ARG A 49 2.81 0.07 13.25
N ILE A 50 3.76 0.86 12.78
CA ILE A 50 5.15 0.43 12.60
C ILE A 50 5.78 -0.09 13.90
N GLN A 51 5.46 0.54 15.02
CA GLN A 51 6.01 0.13 16.32
C GLN A 51 5.61 -1.29 16.70
N ASP A 52 4.41 -1.72 16.27
CA ASP A 52 3.90 -3.07 16.54
C ASP A 52 4.36 -4.10 15.50
N ALA A 53 4.87 -3.66 14.35
CA ALA A 53 5.23 -4.56 13.24
C ALA A 53 6.33 -5.56 13.64
N GLN A 54 7.23 -5.21 14.56
CA GLN A 54 8.29 -6.09 15.04
C GLN A 54 7.79 -7.27 15.89
N LEU A 55 6.52 -7.27 16.26
CA LEU A 55 5.90 -8.37 17.01
C LEU A 55 5.40 -9.52 16.11
N TYR A 56 5.52 -9.37 14.79
CA TYR A 56 5.02 -10.32 13.80
C TYR A 56 6.16 -10.96 13.01
N ASP A 57 5.88 -12.15 12.45
CA ASP A 57 6.85 -12.93 11.68
C ASP A 57 6.91 -12.55 10.20
N ILE A 58 5.89 -11.85 9.68
CA ILE A 58 5.77 -11.41 8.29
C ILE A 58 5.00 -10.11 8.20
N LEU A 59 5.39 -9.23 7.30
CA LEU A 59 4.71 -7.98 7.03
C LEU A 59 4.08 -8.00 5.63
N LEU A 60 2.77 -7.75 5.58
CA LEU A 60 2.02 -7.58 4.33
C LEU A 60 1.59 -6.12 4.21
N ILE A 61 1.96 -5.47 3.10
CA ILE A 61 1.59 -4.08 2.80
C ILE A 61 0.83 -4.08 1.48
N ASP A 62 -0.43 -3.67 1.53
CA ASP A 62 -1.31 -3.62 0.36
C ASP A 62 -1.53 -2.18 -0.08
N GLU A 63 -1.15 -1.87 -1.31
CA GLU A 63 -1.30 -0.58 -1.98
C GLU A 63 -1.00 0.64 -1.09
N PRO A 64 0.21 0.78 -0.52
CA PRO A 64 0.53 1.91 0.37
C PRO A 64 0.32 3.26 -0.31
N GLU A 65 0.42 3.34 -1.64
CA GLU A 65 0.16 4.53 -2.44
C GLU A 65 -1.28 5.02 -2.39
N SER A 66 -2.24 4.21 -2.01
CA SER A 66 -3.64 4.61 -1.91
C SER A 66 -3.91 5.63 -0.80
N SER A 67 -3.01 5.72 0.18
CA SER A 67 -3.18 6.51 1.39
C SER A 67 -2.13 7.61 1.59
N PHE A 68 -1.04 7.61 0.81
CA PHE A 68 0.11 8.48 1.02
C PHE A 68 0.52 9.23 -0.25
N ASP A 69 1.07 10.42 -0.11
CA ASP A 69 1.67 11.14 -1.23
C ASP A 69 3.04 10.55 -1.65
N ASN A 70 3.50 10.93 -2.86
CA ASN A 70 4.75 10.38 -3.41
C ASN A 70 6.00 10.77 -2.61
N VAL A 71 6.01 11.87 -1.89
CA VAL A 71 7.16 12.31 -1.08
C VAL A 71 7.26 11.42 0.16
N PHE A 72 6.15 11.25 0.87
CA PHE A 72 6.09 10.37 2.03
C PHE A 72 6.39 8.91 1.65
N LEU A 73 5.87 8.43 0.50
CA LEU A 73 6.18 7.11 -0.03
C LEU A 73 7.67 6.91 -0.29
N SER A 74 8.34 7.89 -0.94
CA SER A 74 9.75 7.77 -1.28
C SER A 74 10.66 7.82 -0.06
N ASP A 75 10.39 8.68 0.87
CA ASP A 75 11.29 9.01 1.97
C ASP A 75 11.05 8.12 3.21
N GLN A 76 9.80 7.97 3.61
CA GLN A 76 9.46 7.29 4.85
C GLN A 76 9.09 5.82 4.61
N ILE A 77 8.14 5.54 3.71
CA ILE A 77 7.62 4.18 3.48
C ILE A 77 8.72 3.27 2.91
N ASN A 78 9.46 3.73 1.90
CA ASN A 78 10.53 2.93 1.32
C ASN A 78 11.66 2.64 2.31
N GLY A 79 12.02 3.62 3.15
CA GLY A 79 12.99 3.43 4.23
C GLY A 79 12.51 2.39 5.23
N PHE A 80 11.25 2.49 5.64
CA PHE A 80 10.63 1.53 6.54
C PHE A 80 10.60 0.10 5.96
N ILE A 81 10.11 -0.07 4.72
CA ILE A 81 10.05 -1.37 4.05
C ILE A 81 11.42 -2.04 4.03
N LYS A 82 12.48 -1.29 3.67
CA LYS A 82 13.85 -1.80 3.64
C LYS A 82 14.37 -2.21 5.02
N ASN A 83 14.07 -1.44 6.05
CA ASN A 83 14.46 -1.76 7.41
C ASN A 83 13.75 -3.03 7.91
N MET A 84 12.44 -3.13 7.67
CA MET A 84 11.69 -4.33 8.03
C MET A 84 12.14 -5.57 7.25
N ALA A 85 12.46 -5.43 5.96
CA ALA A 85 12.96 -6.53 5.13
C ALA A 85 14.33 -7.06 5.58
N SER A 86 15.07 -6.34 6.43
CA SER A 86 16.31 -6.83 7.04
C SER A 86 16.09 -7.78 8.23
N VAL A 87 14.90 -7.77 8.82
CA VAL A 87 14.58 -8.54 10.04
C VAL A 87 13.46 -9.55 9.84
N MET A 88 12.59 -9.35 8.82
CA MET A 88 11.48 -10.27 8.54
C MET A 88 11.12 -10.27 7.05
N PRO A 89 10.42 -11.29 6.54
CA PRO A 89 9.85 -11.27 5.19
C PRO A 89 8.82 -10.14 5.04
N VAL A 90 8.93 -9.37 3.96
CA VAL A 90 7.99 -8.30 3.61
C VAL A 90 7.42 -8.56 2.23
N ILE A 91 6.10 -8.55 2.11
CA ILE A 91 5.39 -8.63 0.84
C ILE A 91 4.65 -7.32 0.62
N VAL A 92 4.89 -6.69 -0.53
CA VAL A 92 4.25 -5.42 -0.92
C VAL A 92 3.46 -5.63 -2.19
N SER A 93 2.17 -5.33 -2.16
CA SER A 93 1.34 -5.19 -3.36
C SER A 93 1.32 -3.71 -3.76
N THR A 94 1.62 -3.41 -5.02
CA THR A 94 1.65 -2.03 -5.51
C THR A 94 1.52 -1.97 -7.03
N HIS A 95 0.90 -0.91 -7.52
CA HIS A 95 0.90 -0.52 -8.93
C HIS A 95 1.67 0.81 -9.15
N ASN A 96 2.35 1.32 -8.13
CA ASN A 96 3.09 2.58 -8.18
C ASN A 96 4.58 2.35 -8.46
N SER A 97 5.09 3.00 -9.51
CA SER A 97 6.50 2.91 -9.91
C SER A 97 7.48 3.42 -8.84
N THR A 98 7.07 4.40 -8.04
CA THR A 98 7.89 4.94 -6.96
C THR A 98 8.23 3.87 -5.93
N ILE A 99 7.23 3.06 -5.53
CA ILE A 99 7.44 1.95 -4.62
C ILE A 99 8.09 0.78 -5.37
N GLY A 100 7.48 0.29 -6.45
CA GLY A 100 7.92 -0.92 -7.14
C GLY A 100 9.39 -0.92 -7.53
N LYS A 101 9.95 0.25 -7.88
CA LYS A 101 11.38 0.39 -8.25
C LYS A 101 12.29 0.74 -7.07
N SER A 102 11.84 1.59 -6.16
CA SER A 102 12.70 2.16 -5.12
C SER A 102 12.95 1.24 -3.93
N ILE A 103 12.04 0.31 -3.64
CA ILE A 103 12.24 -0.68 -2.57
C ILE A 103 13.31 -1.72 -2.91
N LYS A 104 13.69 -1.89 -4.18
CA LYS A 104 14.63 -2.91 -4.67
C LYS A 104 14.25 -4.31 -4.19
N PRO A 105 13.14 -4.86 -4.66
CA PRO A 105 12.64 -6.16 -4.19
C PRO A 105 13.66 -7.27 -4.50
N ASN A 106 13.71 -8.30 -3.65
CA ASN A 106 14.53 -9.49 -3.89
C ASN A 106 13.84 -10.46 -4.86
N TYR A 107 12.52 -10.39 -4.95
CA TYR A 107 11.71 -11.27 -5.78
C TYR A 107 10.46 -10.53 -6.25
N VAL A 108 10.00 -10.81 -7.46
CA VAL A 108 8.84 -10.18 -8.08
C VAL A 108 7.77 -11.21 -8.37
N ILE A 109 6.52 -10.88 -8.07
CA ILE A 109 5.35 -11.67 -8.42
C ILE A 109 4.41 -10.75 -9.22
N TYR A 110 4.09 -11.17 -10.44
CA TYR A 110 3.13 -10.50 -11.30
C TYR A 110 1.83 -11.31 -11.34
N ALA A 111 0.73 -10.66 -10.95
CA ALA A 111 -0.61 -11.25 -10.99
C ALA A 111 -1.35 -10.79 -12.27
N GLU A 112 -1.64 -11.73 -13.15
CA GLU A 112 -2.37 -11.51 -14.38
C GLU A 112 -3.81 -12.01 -14.25
N LYS A 113 -4.76 -11.20 -14.74
CA LYS A 113 -6.16 -11.58 -14.92
C LYS A 113 -6.52 -11.49 -16.39
N LYS A 114 -6.92 -12.61 -16.98
CA LYS A 114 -7.42 -12.70 -18.37
C LYS A 114 -8.81 -13.31 -18.43
N ILE A 115 -9.49 -13.09 -19.55
CA ILE A 115 -10.72 -13.82 -19.90
C ILE A 115 -10.35 -14.79 -21.01
N GLU A 116 -10.47 -16.09 -20.74
CA GLU A 116 -10.23 -17.17 -21.69
C GLU A 116 -11.49 -18.03 -21.79
N ASN A 117 -12.00 -18.22 -23.02
CA ASN A 117 -13.24 -18.96 -23.28
C ASN A 117 -14.46 -18.50 -22.47
N GLY A 118 -14.54 -17.20 -22.13
CA GLY A 118 -15.62 -16.62 -21.32
C GLY A 118 -15.42 -16.76 -19.80
N GLU A 119 -14.37 -17.40 -19.34
CA GLU A 119 -14.04 -17.57 -17.93
C GLU A 119 -12.89 -16.65 -17.50
N ARG A 120 -12.89 -16.26 -16.22
CA ARG A 120 -11.79 -15.48 -15.65
C ARG A 120 -10.68 -16.41 -15.21
N VAL A 121 -9.51 -16.25 -15.80
CA VAL A 121 -8.29 -16.99 -15.46
C VAL A 121 -7.33 -16.06 -14.75
N PHE A 122 -6.75 -16.53 -13.65
CA PHE A 122 -5.71 -15.84 -12.90
C PHE A 122 -4.41 -16.62 -13.01
N ARG A 123 -3.32 -15.93 -13.33
CA ARG A 123 -1.97 -16.50 -13.38
C ARG A 123 -1.03 -15.69 -12.52
N LEU A 124 -0.13 -16.36 -11.83
CA LEU A 124 0.96 -15.76 -11.08
C LEU A 124 2.28 -16.12 -11.75
N TYR A 125 2.95 -15.11 -12.27
CA TYR A 125 4.30 -15.21 -12.81
C TYR A 125 5.27 -14.69 -11.77
N SER A 126 6.40 -15.35 -11.59
CA SER A 126 7.36 -14.96 -10.56
C SER A 126 8.79 -15.13 -11.03
N GLY A 127 9.71 -14.38 -10.42
CA GLY A 127 11.13 -14.44 -10.74
C GLY A 127 11.95 -13.36 -10.04
N TYR A 128 13.25 -13.36 -10.33
CA TYR A 128 14.14 -12.32 -9.84
C TYR A 128 13.95 -11.02 -10.62
N PRO A 129 14.17 -9.85 -10.01
CA PRO A 129 13.98 -8.55 -10.67
C PRO A 129 14.82 -8.35 -11.93
N ASP A 130 16.00 -8.97 -12.00
CA ASP A 130 16.94 -8.93 -13.10
C ASP A 130 16.76 -10.05 -14.13
N ALA A 131 15.83 -10.98 -13.89
CA ALA A 131 15.52 -12.02 -14.84
C ALA A 131 14.84 -11.45 -16.09
N LYS A 132 15.16 -11.96 -17.29
CA LYS A 132 14.49 -11.54 -18.53
C LYS A 132 13.02 -11.94 -18.56
N LYS A 133 12.69 -13.05 -17.93
CA LYS A 133 11.33 -13.61 -17.92
C LYS A 133 10.88 -13.94 -16.51
N LEU A 134 9.59 -13.79 -16.28
CA LEU A 134 8.89 -14.34 -15.13
C LEU A 134 8.17 -15.61 -15.54
N VAL A 135 8.05 -16.58 -14.64
CA VAL A 135 7.57 -17.92 -14.96
C VAL A 135 6.45 -18.31 -14.00
N THR A 136 5.40 -18.99 -14.53
CA THR A 136 4.37 -19.63 -13.70
C THR A 136 4.88 -20.99 -13.18
N VAL A 137 4.18 -21.54 -12.19
CA VAL A 137 4.44 -22.92 -11.72
C VAL A 137 4.26 -23.98 -12.80
N ASN A 138 3.50 -23.69 -13.86
CA ASN A 138 3.26 -24.59 -14.99
C ASN A 138 4.29 -24.42 -16.12
N GLY A 139 5.22 -23.47 -15.99
CA GLY A 139 6.26 -23.20 -16.98
C GLY A 139 5.88 -22.18 -18.05
N ASP A 140 4.70 -21.54 -17.96
CA ASP A 140 4.38 -20.40 -18.86
C ASP A 140 5.31 -19.23 -18.56
N GLU A 141 5.76 -18.56 -19.60
CA GLU A 141 6.73 -17.46 -19.49
C GLU A 141 6.13 -16.13 -19.97
N ILE A 142 6.53 -15.03 -19.34
CA ILE A 142 6.21 -13.68 -19.78
C ILE A 142 7.45 -12.78 -19.68
N ASP A 143 7.58 -11.79 -20.55
CA ASP A 143 8.69 -10.85 -20.51
C ASP A 143 8.59 -9.95 -19.28
N ASN A 144 9.66 -9.92 -18.47
CA ASN A 144 9.68 -9.17 -17.20
C ASN A 144 9.69 -7.65 -17.44
N PHE A 145 10.37 -7.17 -18.48
CA PHE A 145 10.40 -5.74 -18.80
C PHE A 145 9.01 -5.26 -19.23
N ASP A 146 8.35 -5.98 -20.13
CA ASP A 146 7.02 -5.62 -20.63
C ASP A 146 5.98 -5.56 -19.53
N VAL A 147 5.94 -6.55 -18.64
CA VAL A 147 4.97 -6.55 -17.54
C VAL A 147 5.29 -5.48 -16.50
N THR A 148 6.57 -5.23 -16.23
CA THR A 148 6.98 -4.18 -15.30
C THR A 148 6.58 -2.79 -15.81
N ILE A 149 6.87 -2.49 -17.08
CA ILE A 149 6.50 -1.23 -17.71
C ILE A 149 4.99 -1.08 -17.80
N THR A 150 4.27 -2.14 -18.16
CA THR A 150 2.81 -2.09 -18.27
C THR A 150 2.15 -1.88 -16.91
N SER A 151 2.62 -2.56 -15.89
CA SER A 151 2.02 -2.50 -14.54
C SER A 151 2.33 -1.23 -13.78
N LEU A 152 3.57 -0.73 -13.90
CA LEU A 152 4.04 0.39 -13.08
C LEU A 152 4.01 1.74 -13.81
N GLU A 153 4.08 1.75 -15.15
CA GLU A 153 4.23 2.98 -15.94
C GLU A 153 3.10 3.17 -16.98
N ALA A 154 2.04 2.35 -16.91
CA ALA A 154 0.94 2.37 -17.87
C ALA A 154 1.37 2.12 -19.35
N GLY A 155 2.48 1.40 -19.54
CA GLY A 155 2.99 0.99 -20.83
C GLY A 155 4.19 1.80 -21.34
N GLU A 156 4.92 1.21 -22.30
CA GLU A 156 6.18 1.74 -22.83
C GLU A 156 6.04 3.13 -23.46
N LYS A 157 4.91 3.39 -24.14
CA LYS A 157 4.65 4.69 -24.78
C LYS A 157 4.62 5.81 -23.75
N ILE A 158 3.85 5.66 -22.69
CA ILE A 158 3.71 6.66 -21.63
C ILE A 158 5.03 6.84 -20.88
N TYR A 159 5.75 5.75 -20.62
CA TYR A 159 7.08 5.79 -20.03
C TYR A 159 8.06 6.65 -20.86
N LYS A 160 8.12 6.44 -22.18
CA LYS A 160 8.98 7.21 -23.10
C LYS A 160 8.59 8.69 -23.18
N GLU A 161 7.29 8.99 -23.24
CA GLU A 161 6.80 10.37 -23.26
C GLU A 161 7.21 11.11 -21.95
N ARG A 162 7.00 10.49 -20.80
CA ARG A 162 7.41 11.08 -19.50
C ARG A 162 8.93 11.29 -19.40
N SER A 163 9.72 10.29 -19.79
CA SER A 163 11.18 10.39 -19.78
C SER A 163 11.67 11.52 -20.68
N GLY A 164 11.11 11.66 -21.90
CA GLY A 164 11.43 12.75 -22.83
C GLY A 164 11.10 14.13 -22.24
N MET A 165 9.96 14.30 -21.61
CA MET A 165 9.59 15.56 -20.96
C MET A 165 10.57 15.96 -19.85
N TYR A 166 11.03 15.00 -19.04
CA TYR A 166 12.00 15.28 -17.97
C TYR A 166 13.38 15.67 -18.54
N GLU A 167 13.83 15.02 -19.61
CA GLU A 167 15.07 15.40 -20.31
C GLU A 167 14.99 16.80 -20.91
N GLU A 168 13.88 17.15 -21.57
CA GLU A 168 13.68 18.50 -22.09
C GLU A 168 13.71 19.57 -21.00
N LEU A 169 13.05 19.32 -19.86
CA LEU A 169 13.06 20.26 -18.72
C LEU A 169 14.46 20.43 -18.12
N LYS A 170 15.24 19.35 -18.06
CA LYS A 170 16.62 19.37 -17.59
C LYS A 170 17.53 20.17 -18.50
N ASN A 171 17.32 20.08 -19.82
CA ASN A 171 18.15 20.76 -20.83
C ASN A 171 17.78 22.25 -21.01
N ARG A 172 16.68 22.73 -20.41
CA ARG A 172 16.29 24.15 -20.39
C ARG A 172 16.92 24.97 -19.26
N LYS A 173 17.69 24.32 -18.38
CA LYS A 173 18.51 24.95 -17.34
C LYS A 173 19.92 25.20 -17.84
#